data_5becef936bf06c0d2469471078989b09
#
_entry.id   5becef936bf06c0d2469471078989b09
#
_cell.length_a   1.000
_cell.length_b   1.000
_cell.length_c   1.000
_cell.angle_alpha   90.00
_cell.angle_beta   90.00
_cell.angle_gamma   90.00
#
_symmetry.space_group_name_H-M   'P 1'
#
loop_
_entity.id
_entity.type
_entity.pdbx_description
1 polymer ?
#
loop_
_entity_poly.entity_id
_entity_poly.type
_entity_poly.pdbx_seq_one_letter_code
_entity_poly.pdbx_strand_id
1 'polypeptide(L)'
;MKIRMSSPDLIEADRQAVLDVINTPNLSMGPKIEAFERAFCELTCAKHAIGVNSGTAGLHLCVRAAGISQGDIVITTPFSFVASTNVLLFEKAVPVFVDVDPLTGNIDTGLVAQAIEDLFLGGDAALRWLPKRLPAANQGQLKRVKSILPVDVFGQPADYDRINAIANQFNLTVIEDSCEALGGEYQSRPAGMLADYGVFAFYPNKQITTGEGGMIVTDNDRAADLMRALRNQGRAPGDTWLQHTFLGYNYRLDEMSAALGLSQMERLETLLQKRDQVAGWYAQHLRKIEEITPPQLVETTTRVSWFVYVIKVDQSIDRDRLAEILKENGIPVRPYFAPIHLQPYMVEMFGYQPGDFPVTEDLGNRSLALPFSGTMTEEEVVFVCQQIAEAIISAEKHS
;
A
#
# COMPACT_ATOMS: atom_id res chain seq x y z
N MET A 1 2.81 -29.19 11.95
CA MET A 1 2.96 -27.84 12.57
C MET A 1 1.78 -27.00 12.16
N LYS A 2 1.25 -26.09 13.01
CA LYS A 2 0.15 -25.20 12.62
C LYS A 2 0.71 -23.83 12.25
N ILE A 3 0.83 -23.56 10.97
CA ILE A 3 1.34 -22.28 10.44
C ILE A 3 0.18 -21.29 10.28
N ARG A 4 0.39 -20.02 10.67
CA ARG A 4 -0.55 -18.91 10.43
C ARG A 4 -0.06 -18.07 9.25
N MET A 5 -0.97 -17.55 8.44
CA MET A 5 -0.60 -16.65 7.33
C MET A 5 0.13 -15.40 7.83
N SER A 6 -0.35 -14.82 8.93
CA SER A 6 0.26 -13.70 9.64
C SER A 6 -0.22 -13.67 11.08
N SER A 7 0.53 -13.01 11.95
CA SER A 7 0.15 -12.80 13.35
C SER A 7 0.72 -11.46 13.82
N PRO A 8 -0.09 -10.57 14.42
CA PRO A 8 0.45 -9.37 15.03
C PRO A 8 1.30 -9.74 16.25
N ASP A 9 2.38 -9.00 16.48
CA ASP A 9 3.23 -9.12 17.66
C ASP A 9 2.66 -8.21 18.76
N LEU A 10 1.83 -8.78 19.64
CA LEU A 10 1.18 -8.05 20.73
C LEU A 10 1.73 -8.51 22.09
N ILE A 11 2.17 -7.55 22.89
CA ILE A 11 2.69 -7.75 24.24
C ILE A 11 1.73 -7.21 25.32
N GLU A 12 2.05 -7.41 26.59
CA GLU A 12 1.19 -6.96 27.68
C GLU A 12 1.06 -5.43 27.74
N ALA A 13 2.12 -4.69 27.40
CA ALA A 13 2.07 -3.23 27.33
C ALA A 13 1.03 -2.72 26.32
N ASP A 14 0.89 -3.40 25.16
CA ASP A 14 -0.12 -3.06 24.16
C ASP A 14 -1.55 -3.22 24.69
N ARG A 15 -1.80 -4.31 25.45
CA ARG A 15 -3.10 -4.57 26.09
C ARG A 15 -3.40 -3.54 27.16
N GLN A 16 -2.40 -3.22 28.00
CA GLN A 16 -2.56 -2.25 29.07
C GLN A 16 -2.82 -0.85 28.52
N ALA A 17 -2.16 -0.44 27.43
CA ALA A 17 -2.39 0.85 26.77
C ALA A 17 -3.86 1.01 26.33
N VAL A 18 -4.48 -0.05 25.80
CA VAL A 18 -5.91 -0.04 25.44
C VAL A 18 -6.81 0.00 26.68
N LEU A 19 -6.52 -0.80 27.70
CA LEU A 19 -7.28 -0.82 28.96
C LEU A 19 -7.24 0.53 29.67
N ASP A 20 -6.11 1.21 29.65
CA ASP A 20 -5.96 2.54 30.26
C ASP A 20 -6.91 3.56 29.60
N VAL A 21 -7.09 3.51 28.28
CA VAL A 21 -8.04 4.36 27.56
C VAL A 21 -9.50 4.06 27.96
N ILE A 22 -9.87 2.77 28.03
CA ILE A 22 -11.25 2.37 28.39
C ILE A 22 -11.64 2.87 29.80
N ASN A 23 -10.66 3.05 30.69
CA ASN A 23 -10.87 3.59 32.03
C ASN A 23 -11.01 5.13 32.06
N THR A 24 -10.99 5.81 30.91
CA THR A 24 -11.18 7.27 30.78
C THR A 24 -12.47 7.61 30.06
N PRO A 25 -13.01 8.84 30.19
CA PRO A 25 -14.13 9.30 29.38
C PRO A 25 -13.75 9.64 27.93
N ASN A 26 -12.45 9.71 27.60
CA ASN A 26 -11.97 10.16 26.30
C ASN A 26 -11.76 8.97 25.36
N LEU A 27 -12.78 8.59 24.61
CA LEU A 27 -12.72 7.45 23.69
C LEU A 27 -12.53 7.85 22.22
N SER A 28 -12.55 9.16 21.92
CA SER A 28 -12.37 9.68 20.56
C SER A 28 -11.83 11.10 20.59
N MET A 29 -10.94 11.44 19.67
CA MET A 29 -10.34 12.77 19.51
C MET A 29 -9.71 13.32 20.81
N GLY A 30 -8.95 12.50 21.51
CA GLY A 30 -8.30 12.80 22.78
C GLY A 30 -6.76 12.74 22.69
N PRO A 31 -6.08 12.58 23.84
CA PRO A 31 -4.62 12.72 23.90
C PRO A 31 -3.83 11.58 23.21
N LYS A 32 -4.41 10.39 23.04
CA LYS A 32 -3.69 9.26 22.43
C LYS A 32 -3.52 9.44 20.94
N ILE A 33 -4.54 9.92 20.23
CA ILE A 33 -4.41 10.21 18.80
C ILE A 33 -3.39 11.34 18.56
N GLU A 34 -3.38 12.40 19.40
CA GLU A 34 -2.40 13.47 19.29
C GLU A 34 -0.96 12.97 19.54
N ALA A 35 -0.77 12.08 20.51
CA ALA A 35 0.54 11.49 20.80
C ALA A 35 1.00 10.56 19.67
N PHE A 36 0.08 9.79 19.08
CA PHE A 36 0.36 8.90 17.96
C PHE A 36 0.71 9.70 16.69
N GLU A 37 0.00 10.81 16.40
CA GLU A 37 0.33 11.74 15.32
C GLU A 37 1.74 12.33 15.52
N ARG A 38 2.08 12.78 16.76
CA ARG A 38 3.45 13.29 17.07
C ARG A 38 4.53 12.24 16.86
N ALA A 39 4.31 11.00 17.28
CA ALA A 39 5.27 9.90 17.07
C ALA A 39 5.53 9.64 15.57
N PHE A 40 4.51 9.80 14.71
CA PHE A 40 4.70 9.73 13.27
C PHE A 40 5.46 10.93 12.70
N CYS A 41 5.21 12.14 13.19
CA CYS A 41 6.02 13.30 12.81
C CYS A 41 7.50 13.10 13.16
N GLU A 42 7.80 12.53 14.34
CA GLU A 42 9.17 12.22 14.77
C GLU A 42 9.81 11.14 13.90
N LEU A 43 9.09 10.06 13.60
CA LEU A 43 9.57 8.95 12.78
C LEU A 43 9.89 9.38 11.34
N THR A 44 9.00 10.16 10.74
CA THR A 44 9.06 10.51 9.31
C THR A 44 9.70 11.86 9.04
N CYS A 45 9.95 12.66 10.08
CA CYS A 45 10.35 14.07 10.01
C CYS A 45 9.30 14.96 9.31
N ALA A 46 8.04 14.50 9.19
CA ALA A 46 6.95 15.28 8.63
C ALA A 46 6.50 16.39 9.58
N LYS A 47 6.08 17.51 9.02
CA LYS A 47 5.50 18.62 9.79
C LYS A 47 4.14 18.26 10.39
N HIS A 48 3.35 17.47 9.67
CA HIS A 48 2.01 17.05 10.07
C HIS A 48 1.82 15.56 9.90
N ALA A 49 1.15 14.94 10.88
CA ALA A 49 0.55 13.64 10.78
C ALA A 49 -0.94 13.74 11.09
N ILE A 50 -1.77 12.95 10.41
CA ILE A 50 -3.23 12.95 10.57
C ILE A 50 -3.71 11.50 10.65
N GLY A 51 -4.08 11.05 11.85
CA GLY A 51 -4.60 9.71 12.08
C GLY A 51 -6.02 9.54 11.54
N VAL A 52 -6.24 8.43 10.84
CA VAL A 52 -7.51 8.08 10.19
C VAL A 52 -7.88 6.63 10.48
N ASN A 53 -9.15 6.27 10.28
CA ASN A 53 -9.67 4.95 10.61
C ASN A 53 -9.26 3.82 9.63
N SER A 54 -8.58 4.14 8.52
CA SER A 54 -8.00 3.16 7.59
C SER A 54 -7.01 3.82 6.63
N GLY A 55 -6.11 3.04 6.01
CA GLY A 55 -5.27 3.53 4.92
C GLY A 55 -6.11 4.04 3.73
N THR A 56 -7.21 3.35 3.41
CA THR A 56 -8.16 3.79 2.37
C THR A 56 -8.72 5.18 2.66
N ALA A 57 -9.10 5.47 3.91
CA ALA A 57 -9.56 6.80 4.32
C ALA A 57 -8.43 7.84 4.17
N GLY A 58 -7.19 7.47 4.52
CA GLY A 58 -6.03 8.33 4.34
C GLY A 58 -5.78 8.69 2.87
N LEU A 59 -5.70 7.69 2.00
CA LEU A 59 -5.56 7.90 0.55
C LEU A 59 -6.68 8.77 -0.02
N HIS A 60 -7.92 8.52 0.41
CA HIS A 60 -9.06 9.33 -0.04
C HIS A 60 -8.93 10.80 0.38
N LEU A 61 -8.49 11.08 1.61
CA LEU A 61 -8.25 12.46 2.05
C LEU A 61 -7.12 13.12 1.27
N CYS A 62 -6.05 12.37 0.90
CA CYS A 62 -4.99 12.89 0.02
C CYS A 62 -5.51 13.23 -1.38
N VAL A 63 -6.35 12.38 -1.97
CA VAL A 63 -7.03 12.65 -3.24
C VAL A 63 -7.85 13.95 -3.16
N ARG A 64 -8.60 14.14 -2.08
CA ARG A 64 -9.37 15.36 -1.83
C ARG A 64 -8.47 16.59 -1.66
N ALA A 65 -7.37 16.48 -0.93
CA ALA A 65 -6.44 17.56 -0.67
C ALA A 65 -5.65 17.96 -1.93
N ALA A 66 -5.33 17.00 -2.81
CA ALA A 66 -4.76 17.25 -4.12
C ALA A 66 -5.74 17.95 -5.09
N GLY A 67 -7.00 18.16 -4.67
CA GLY A 67 -8.05 18.78 -5.48
C GLY A 67 -8.45 17.94 -6.69
N ILE A 68 -8.28 16.62 -6.59
CA ILE A 68 -8.70 15.66 -7.62
C ILE A 68 -10.22 15.56 -7.58
N SER A 69 -10.84 15.58 -8.75
CA SER A 69 -12.28 15.62 -8.93
C SER A 69 -12.71 14.89 -10.20
N GLN A 70 -14.00 14.85 -10.46
CA GLN A 70 -14.57 14.20 -11.63
C GLN A 70 -13.85 14.58 -12.94
N GLY A 71 -13.41 13.54 -13.65
CA GLY A 71 -12.76 13.66 -14.96
C GLY A 71 -11.25 13.97 -14.90
N ASP A 72 -10.69 14.29 -13.73
CA ASP A 72 -9.25 14.44 -13.59
C ASP A 72 -8.56 13.07 -13.77
N ILE A 73 -7.42 13.05 -14.45
CA ILE A 73 -6.64 11.84 -14.68
C ILE A 73 -5.60 11.69 -13.57
N VAL A 74 -5.48 10.49 -13.04
CA VAL A 74 -4.43 10.11 -12.09
C VAL A 74 -3.68 8.90 -12.63
N ILE A 75 -2.36 9.04 -12.75
CA ILE A 75 -1.47 7.94 -13.13
C ILE A 75 -1.24 7.05 -11.91
N THR A 76 -1.45 5.75 -12.08
CA THR A 76 -1.23 4.77 -10.99
C THR A 76 -0.89 3.39 -11.56
N THR A 77 -0.70 2.40 -10.69
CA THR A 77 -0.31 1.04 -11.05
C THR A 77 -1.50 0.07 -11.01
N PRO A 78 -1.58 -0.91 -11.93
CA PRO A 78 -2.55 -2.01 -11.84
C PRO A 78 -2.12 -3.15 -10.90
N PHE A 79 -0.89 -3.09 -10.33
CA PHE A 79 -0.32 -4.10 -9.43
C PHE A 79 -0.23 -3.58 -8.00
N SER A 80 -1.35 -3.64 -7.28
CA SER A 80 -1.47 -3.19 -5.89
C SER A 80 -2.76 -3.75 -5.28
N PHE A 81 -3.00 -3.43 -4.00
CA PHE A 81 -4.32 -3.59 -3.42
C PHE A 81 -5.30 -2.55 -3.99
N VAL A 82 -6.55 -2.96 -4.20
CA VAL A 82 -7.57 -2.14 -4.90
C VAL A 82 -7.83 -0.76 -4.26
N ALA A 83 -7.48 -0.56 -3.00
CA ALA A 83 -7.72 0.70 -2.29
C ALA A 83 -7.04 1.89 -2.97
N SER A 84 -5.80 1.73 -3.47
CA SER A 84 -5.04 2.78 -4.17
C SER A 84 -5.80 3.35 -5.38
N THR A 85 -6.55 2.50 -6.08
CA THR A 85 -7.36 2.90 -7.24
C THR A 85 -8.77 3.31 -6.84
N ASN A 86 -9.42 2.61 -5.90
CA ASN A 86 -10.80 2.86 -5.52
C ASN A 86 -11.02 4.28 -5.00
N VAL A 87 -10.05 4.85 -4.28
CA VAL A 87 -10.15 6.23 -3.77
C VAL A 87 -10.24 7.28 -4.88
N LEU A 88 -9.72 6.98 -6.07
CA LEU A 88 -9.86 7.83 -7.26
C LEU A 88 -11.30 7.77 -7.78
N LEU A 89 -11.89 6.57 -7.77
CA LEU A 89 -13.26 6.34 -8.23
C LEU A 89 -14.29 7.00 -7.31
N PHE A 90 -14.01 7.13 -6.02
CA PHE A 90 -14.88 7.85 -5.08
C PHE A 90 -15.09 9.32 -5.50
N GLU A 91 -14.06 9.95 -6.06
CA GLU A 91 -14.12 11.31 -6.59
C GLU A 91 -14.41 11.37 -8.10
N LYS A 92 -14.77 10.22 -8.72
CA LYS A 92 -15.04 10.09 -10.15
C LYS A 92 -13.85 10.53 -11.02
N ALA A 93 -12.64 10.45 -10.50
CA ALA A 93 -11.43 10.61 -11.28
C ALA A 93 -11.21 9.40 -12.20
N VAL A 94 -10.38 9.54 -13.20
CA VAL A 94 -10.06 8.49 -14.17
C VAL A 94 -8.67 7.94 -13.85
N PRO A 95 -8.54 6.72 -13.32
CA PRO A 95 -7.26 6.08 -13.18
C PRO A 95 -6.72 5.73 -14.57
N VAL A 96 -5.50 6.15 -14.86
CA VAL A 96 -4.73 5.69 -16.01
C VAL A 96 -3.63 4.80 -15.46
N PHE A 97 -3.73 3.52 -15.76
CA PHE A 97 -2.73 2.56 -15.34
C PHE A 97 -1.48 2.61 -16.20
N VAL A 98 -0.35 2.44 -15.54
CA VAL A 98 0.96 2.23 -16.15
C VAL A 98 1.50 0.92 -15.62
N ASP A 99 2.06 0.08 -16.50
CA ASP A 99 2.60 -1.23 -16.11
C ASP A 99 3.80 -1.06 -15.15
N VAL A 100 4.26 -2.13 -14.59
CA VAL A 100 5.24 -2.14 -13.51
C VAL A 100 6.60 -2.68 -13.95
N ASP A 101 7.62 -2.36 -13.19
CA ASP A 101 8.94 -2.96 -13.31
C ASP A 101 8.88 -4.45 -12.91
N PRO A 102 9.35 -5.39 -13.76
CA PRO A 102 9.24 -6.83 -13.51
C PRO A 102 10.09 -7.33 -12.34
N LEU A 103 11.06 -6.54 -11.89
CA LEU A 103 11.95 -6.89 -10.80
C LEU A 103 11.31 -6.56 -9.44
N THR A 104 10.78 -5.36 -9.33
CA THR A 104 10.29 -4.80 -8.06
C THR A 104 8.77 -4.88 -7.89
N GLY A 105 8.01 -4.91 -9.01
CA GLY A 105 6.56 -4.76 -9.01
C GLY A 105 6.09 -3.31 -8.79
N ASN A 106 6.99 -2.36 -8.57
CA ASN A 106 6.70 -0.93 -8.49
C ASN A 106 6.40 -0.35 -9.88
N ILE A 107 5.68 0.76 -9.93
CA ILE A 107 5.32 1.44 -11.18
C ILE A 107 6.57 1.73 -12.03
N ASP A 108 6.54 1.43 -13.33
CA ASP A 108 7.64 1.73 -14.25
C ASP A 108 7.71 3.23 -14.54
N THR A 109 8.77 3.87 -14.06
CA THR A 109 8.95 5.33 -14.18
C THR A 109 9.23 5.80 -15.60
N GLY A 110 9.78 4.95 -16.47
CA GLY A 110 9.95 5.24 -17.89
C GLY A 110 8.59 5.30 -18.59
N LEU A 111 7.73 4.33 -18.31
CA LEU A 111 6.35 4.33 -18.82
C LEU A 111 5.52 5.47 -18.21
N VAL A 112 5.73 5.85 -16.95
CA VAL A 112 5.07 7.04 -16.35
C VAL A 112 5.42 8.31 -17.12
N ALA A 113 6.70 8.53 -17.42
CA ALA A 113 7.14 9.69 -18.20
C ALA A 113 6.45 9.72 -19.57
N GLN A 114 6.50 8.60 -20.28
CA GLN A 114 5.89 8.47 -21.60
C GLN A 114 4.37 8.69 -21.57
N ALA A 115 3.67 8.10 -20.59
CA ALA A 115 2.24 8.27 -20.42
C ALA A 115 1.85 9.74 -20.21
N ILE A 116 2.58 10.45 -19.36
CA ILE A 116 2.32 11.85 -19.06
C ILE A 116 2.59 12.72 -20.29
N GLU A 117 3.73 12.54 -20.98
CA GLU A 117 4.06 13.27 -22.20
C GLU A 117 2.98 13.10 -23.27
N ASP A 118 2.55 11.86 -23.53
CA ASP A 118 1.51 11.56 -24.51
C ASP A 118 0.14 12.11 -24.13
N LEU A 119 -0.23 12.04 -22.85
CA LEU A 119 -1.49 12.60 -22.35
C LEU A 119 -1.51 14.12 -22.45
N PHE A 120 -0.37 14.80 -22.28
CA PHE A 120 -0.25 16.25 -22.49
C PHE A 120 -0.22 16.62 -23.97
N LEU A 121 0.39 15.79 -24.83
CA LEU A 121 0.37 15.98 -26.29
C LEU A 121 -1.05 15.83 -26.86
N GLY A 122 -1.85 14.91 -26.30
CA GLY A 122 -3.22 14.65 -26.75
C GLY A 122 -3.30 13.82 -28.02
N GLY A 123 -4.49 13.80 -28.63
CA GLY A 123 -4.74 13.07 -29.89
C GLY A 123 -4.49 11.57 -29.74
N ASP A 124 -3.98 10.92 -30.80
CA ASP A 124 -3.74 9.47 -30.85
C ASP A 124 -2.70 9.01 -29.82
N ALA A 125 -1.74 9.84 -29.47
CA ALA A 125 -0.75 9.54 -28.43
C ALA A 125 -1.43 9.31 -27.07
N ALA A 126 -2.36 10.16 -26.71
CA ALA A 126 -3.10 10.03 -25.45
C ALA A 126 -4.03 8.80 -25.43
N LEU A 127 -4.64 8.46 -26.57
CA LEU A 127 -5.65 7.39 -26.66
C LEU A 127 -5.11 6.02 -26.26
N ARG A 128 -3.81 5.77 -26.44
CA ARG A 128 -3.19 4.48 -26.06
C ARG A 128 -3.12 4.25 -24.54
N TRP A 129 -3.16 5.34 -23.76
CA TRP A 129 -3.09 5.29 -22.28
C TRP A 129 -4.46 5.34 -21.63
N LEU A 130 -5.42 5.94 -22.32
CA LEU A 130 -6.76 6.09 -21.78
C LEU A 130 -7.51 4.75 -21.75
N PRO A 131 -8.37 4.53 -20.76
CA PRO A 131 -9.24 3.37 -20.73
C PRO A 131 -10.10 3.28 -22.01
N LYS A 132 -10.34 2.06 -22.49
CA LYS A 132 -11.15 1.79 -23.69
C LYS A 132 -12.60 2.26 -23.58
N ARG A 133 -13.08 2.42 -22.34
CA ARG A 133 -14.40 2.94 -21.99
C ARG A 133 -14.26 3.93 -20.86
N LEU A 134 -15.09 4.94 -20.83
CA LEU A 134 -15.23 5.83 -19.69
C LEU A 134 -16.64 5.67 -19.09
N PRO A 135 -16.76 5.68 -17.74
CA PRO A 135 -18.04 5.74 -17.08
C PRO A 135 -18.89 6.91 -17.58
N ALA A 136 -20.22 6.77 -17.59
CA ALA A 136 -21.13 7.81 -18.11
C ALA A 136 -20.86 9.19 -17.50
N ALA A 137 -20.50 9.22 -16.20
CA ALA A 137 -20.15 10.46 -15.51
C ALA A 137 -18.91 11.18 -16.08
N ASN A 138 -18.03 10.46 -16.79
CA ASN A 138 -16.77 10.99 -17.34
C ASN A 138 -16.82 11.20 -18.86
N GLN A 139 -17.88 10.78 -19.55
CA GLN A 139 -18.03 10.96 -20.98
C GLN A 139 -18.10 12.44 -21.34
N GLY A 140 -17.20 12.90 -22.22
CA GLY A 140 -17.05 14.31 -22.59
C GLY A 140 -16.54 15.26 -21.49
N GLN A 141 -16.12 14.70 -20.34
CA GLN A 141 -15.62 15.47 -19.19
C GLN A 141 -14.18 15.12 -18.80
N LEU A 142 -13.45 14.43 -19.68
CA LEU A 142 -12.06 14.11 -19.42
C LEU A 142 -11.24 15.41 -19.32
N LYS A 143 -10.48 15.52 -18.23
CA LYS A 143 -9.64 16.66 -17.93
C LYS A 143 -8.15 16.29 -18.12
N ARG A 144 -7.27 17.13 -17.59
CA ARG A 144 -5.82 16.91 -17.63
C ARG A 144 -5.37 15.89 -16.59
N VAL A 145 -4.14 15.40 -16.75
CA VAL A 145 -3.41 14.69 -15.70
C VAL A 145 -3.24 15.64 -14.50
N LYS A 146 -3.57 15.15 -13.31
CA LYS A 146 -3.58 15.93 -12.07
C LYS A 146 -2.55 15.43 -11.07
N SER A 147 -2.34 14.12 -11.02
CA SER A 147 -1.53 13.48 -9.98
C SER A 147 -0.90 12.17 -10.45
N ILE A 148 0.16 11.77 -9.77
CA ILE A 148 0.71 10.42 -9.81
C ILE A 148 0.46 9.80 -8.43
N LEU A 149 -0.05 8.56 -8.39
CA LEU A 149 -0.24 7.78 -7.17
C LEU A 149 0.56 6.47 -7.30
N PRO A 150 1.86 6.50 -6.99
CA PRO A 150 2.68 5.30 -6.87
C PRO A 150 2.37 4.54 -5.58
N VAL A 151 2.69 3.24 -5.57
CA VAL A 151 2.57 2.37 -4.40
C VAL A 151 3.94 1.79 -4.09
N ASP A 152 4.27 1.70 -2.81
CA ASP A 152 5.48 1.06 -2.30
C ASP A 152 5.22 -0.45 -2.12
N VAL A 153 5.25 -1.17 -3.24
CA VAL A 153 4.79 -2.56 -3.32
C VAL A 153 5.63 -3.45 -2.41
N PHE A 154 4.95 -4.21 -1.56
CA PHE A 154 5.52 -5.16 -0.58
C PHE A 154 6.51 -4.55 0.41
N GLY A 155 6.47 -3.21 0.59
CA GLY A 155 7.34 -2.49 1.52
C GLY A 155 8.65 -2.01 0.92
N GLN A 156 8.80 -2.07 -0.40
CA GLN A 156 9.92 -1.49 -1.15
C GLN A 156 9.48 -0.19 -1.80
N PRO A 157 10.04 0.98 -1.41
CA PRO A 157 9.69 2.26 -2.01
C PRO A 157 9.88 2.29 -3.53
N ALA A 158 8.96 2.99 -4.24
CA ALA A 158 9.10 3.24 -5.66
C ALA A 158 10.27 4.20 -5.96
N ASP A 159 10.64 4.41 -7.23
CA ASP A 159 11.73 5.33 -7.60
C ASP A 159 11.23 6.79 -7.57
N TYR A 160 11.18 7.36 -6.36
CA TYR A 160 10.65 8.70 -6.12
C TYR A 160 11.49 9.81 -6.70
N ASP A 161 12.79 9.65 -6.91
CA ASP A 161 13.59 10.69 -7.55
C ASP A 161 13.15 10.91 -9.00
N ARG A 162 12.89 9.83 -9.74
CA ARG A 162 12.35 9.92 -11.09
C ARG A 162 10.91 10.37 -11.11
N ILE A 163 10.06 9.83 -10.24
CA ILE A 163 8.64 10.21 -10.14
C ILE A 163 8.50 11.71 -9.87
N ASN A 164 9.26 12.23 -8.88
CA ASN A 164 9.21 13.64 -8.51
C ASN A 164 9.80 14.54 -9.61
N ALA A 165 10.83 14.11 -10.33
CA ALA A 165 11.36 14.87 -11.47
C ALA A 165 10.28 15.04 -12.55
N ILE A 166 9.57 13.96 -12.89
CA ILE A 166 8.45 13.99 -13.84
C ILE A 166 7.30 14.87 -13.31
N ALA A 167 6.90 14.68 -12.06
CA ALA A 167 5.82 15.44 -11.44
C ALA A 167 6.11 16.95 -11.44
N ASN A 168 7.34 17.34 -11.09
CA ASN A 168 7.78 18.74 -11.10
C ASN A 168 7.75 19.35 -12.50
N GLN A 169 8.17 18.60 -13.53
CA GLN A 169 8.15 19.08 -14.93
C GLN A 169 6.72 19.43 -15.40
N PHE A 170 5.72 18.67 -14.97
CA PHE A 170 4.33 18.83 -15.39
C PHE A 170 3.42 19.46 -14.32
N ASN A 171 3.98 19.91 -13.20
CA ASN A 171 3.26 20.48 -12.06
C ASN A 171 2.13 19.57 -11.56
N LEU A 172 2.48 18.30 -11.29
CA LEU A 172 1.60 17.27 -10.78
C LEU A 172 1.85 17.06 -9.27
N THR A 173 0.80 16.70 -8.55
CA THR A 173 0.90 16.25 -7.15
C THR A 173 1.25 14.77 -7.11
N VAL A 174 2.10 14.36 -6.17
CA VAL A 174 2.42 12.96 -5.93
C VAL A 174 1.82 12.50 -4.60
N ILE A 175 1.07 11.39 -4.63
CA ILE A 175 0.48 10.76 -3.44
C ILE A 175 1.19 9.42 -3.26
N GLU A 176 1.98 9.29 -2.22
CA GLU A 176 2.74 8.08 -1.87
C GLU A 176 1.85 7.11 -1.10
N ASP A 177 1.49 5.98 -1.70
CA ASP A 177 0.84 4.89 -0.97
C ASP A 177 1.90 4.01 -0.29
N SER A 178 2.29 4.41 0.90
CA SER A 178 3.21 3.68 1.78
C SER A 178 2.49 2.77 2.78
N CYS A 179 1.26 2.35 2.49
CA CYS A 179 0.48 1.47 3.39
C CYS A 179 1.18 0.12 3.67
N GLU A 180 2.22 -0.19 2.93
CA GLU A 180 3.03 -1.40 3.08
C GLU A 180 4.47 -1.13 3.54
N ALA A 181 4.89 0.16 3.66
CA ALA A 181 6.28 0.55 3.77
C ALA A 181 6.66 1.29 5.07
N LEU A 182 5.90 1.12 6.17
CA LEU A 182 6.23 1.76 7.45
C LEU A 182 7.63 1.38 7.93
N GLY A 183 8.51 2.37 8.09
CA GLY A 183 9.91 2.20 8.46
C GLY A 183 10.82 1.78 7.30
N GLY A 184 10.30 1.74 6.06
CA GLY A 184 11.10 1.61 4.85
C GLY A 184 11.88 2.88 4.53
N GLU A 185 12.96 2.76 3.77
CA GLU A 185 13.81 3.88 3.38
C GLU A 185 14.21 3.81 1.91
N TYR A 186 14.12 4.94 1.23
CA TYR A 186 14.62 5.19 -0.11
C TYR A 186 15.83 6.14 -0.02
N GLN A 187 17.04 5.66 -0.34
CA GLN A 187 18.27 6.43 -0.23
C GLN A 187 18.40 7.13 1.14
N SER A 188 18.15 6.38 2.22
CA SER A 188 18.16 6.85 3.62
C SER A 188 17.11 7.94 3.95
N ARG A 189 16.13 8.17 3.10
CA ARG A 189 14.96 9.00 3.36
C ARG A 189 13.77 8.12 3.74
N PRO A 190 13.01 8.44 4.80
CA PRO A 190 11.90 7.59 5.23
C PRO A 190 10.77 7.55 4.20
N ALA A 191 10.21 6.36 3.96
CA ALA A 191 8.96 6.21 3.23
C ALA A 191 7.84 7.03 3.90
N GLY A 192 6.90 7.49 3.10
CA GLY A 192 5.81 8.40 3.51
C GLY A 192 6.14 9.88 3.32
N MET A 193 7.43 10.24 3.22
CA MET A 193 7.87 11.63 2.99
C MET A 193 8.69 11.78 1.71
N LEU A 194 8.49 10.87 0.78
CA LEU A 194 9.16 10.91 -0.53
C LEU A 194 8.35 11.69 -1.57
N ALA A 195 7.11 12.10 -1.21
CA ALA A 195 6.16 12.80 -2.08
C ALA A 195 5.44 13.94 -1.31
N ASP A 196 4.42 14.56 -1.94
CA ASP A 196 3.63 15.64 -1.30
C ASP A 196 2.79 15.15 -0.11
N TYR A 197 2.27 13.93 -0.22
CA TYR A 197 1.45 13.24 0.78
C TYR A 197 1.87 11.78 0.86
N GLY A 198 2.05 11.25 2.06
CA GLY A 198 2.27 9.83 2.31
C GLY A 198 1.18 9.23 3.18
N VAL A 199 0.88 7.96 2.98
CA VAL A 199 -0.16 7.26 3.74
C VAL A 199 0.32 5.91 4.22
N PHE A 200 0.12 5.63 5.51
CA PHE A 200 0.36 4.34 6.14
C PHE A 200 -0.95 3.68 6.58
N ALA A 201 -0.95 2.35 6.72
CA ALA A 201 -2.10 1.58 7.18
C ALA A 201 -1.71 0.60 8.30
N PHE A 202 -2.67 0.30 9.19
CA PHE A 202 -2.42 -0.47 10.42
C PHE A 202 -3.34 -1.69 10.57
N TYR A 203 -3.66 -2.35 9.45
CA TYR A 203 -4.36 -3.63 9.46
C TYR A 203 -3.51 -4.72 10.16
N PRO A 204 -4.09 -5.80 10.74
CA PRO A 204 -3.37 -6.75 11.59
C PRO A 204 -2.14 -7.45 10.99
N ASN A 205 -1.97 -7.46 9.69
CA ASN A 205 -0.78 -8.03 9.03
C ASN A 205 0.34 -7.01 8.74
N LYS A 206 0.11 -5.72 9.02
CA LYS A 206 1.10 -4.66 8.80
C LYS A 206 2.22 -4.70 9.84
N GLN A 207 3.21 -3.84 9.70
CA GLN A 207 4.38 -3.78 10.60
C GLN A 207 3.97 -3.49 12.05
N ILE A 208 3.03 -2.57 12.22
CA ILE A 208 2.26 -2.33 13.45
C ILE A 208 0.76 -2.49 13.15
N THR A 209 -0.05 -2.65 14.17
CA THR A 209 -1.51 -2.70 13.99
C THR A 209 -2.26 -1.91 15.03
N THR A 210 -3.37 -1.33 14.62
CA THR A 210 -4.39 -0.75 15.50
C THR A 210 -5.72 -1.49 15.39
N GLY A 211 -5.72 -2.68 14.74
CA GLY A 211 -6.90 -3.40 14.29
C GLY A 211 -7.35 -2.86 12.94
N GLU A 212 -7.84 -1.65 12.90
CA GLU A 212 -8.06 -0.82 11.72
C GLU A 212 -7.45 0.56 11.97
N GLY A 213 -6.90 1.20 10.96
CA GLY A 213 -6.31 2.52 11.08
C GLY A 213 -5.40 2.89 9.92
N GLY A 214 -5.02 4.16 9.90
CA GLY A 214 -4.05 4.72 8.97
C GLY A 214 -3.50 6.03 9.48
N MET A 215 -2.43 6.50 8.86
CA MET A 215 -1.80 7.79 9.13
C MET A 215 -1.43 8.46 7.83
N ILE A 216 -1.81 9.73 7.68
CA ILE A 216 -1.35 10.59 6.60
C ILE A 216 -0.19 11.42 7.14
N VAL A 217 0.85 11.63 6.34
CA VAL A 217 1.96 12.54 6.65
C VAL A 217 2.15 13.54 5.51
N THR A 218 2.51 14.80 5.85
CA THR A 218 2.74 15.86 4.88
C THR A 218 3.41 17.08 5.53
N ASP A 219 4.09 17.88 4.72
CA ASP A 219 4.60 19.20 5.12
C ASP A 219 3.68 20.36 4.71
N ASN A 220 2.58 20.08 4.03
CA ASN A 220 1.66 21.09 3.52
C ASN A 220 0.61 21.50 4.56
N ASP A 221 0.76 22.69 5.16
CA ASP A 221 -0.13 23.21 6.20
C ASP A 221 -1.61 23.23 5.78
N ARG A 222 -1.89 23.74 4.55
CA ARG A 222 -3.27 23.87 4.04
C ARG A 222 -3.92 22.51 3.81
N ALA A 223 -3.16 21.57 3.27
CA ALA A 223 -3.63 20.21 3.05
C ALA A 223 -3.90 19.51 4.39
N ALA A 224 -3.01 19.66 5.38
CA ALA A 224 -3.19 19.10 6.71
C ALA A 224 -4.46 19.63 7.40
N ASP A 225 -4.71 20.94 7.35
CA ASP A 225 -5.93 21.54 7.90
C ASP A 225 -7.19 21.04 7.21
N LEU A 226 -7.16 20.96 5.87
CA LEU A 226 -8.29 20.40 5.10
C LEU A 226 -8.53 18.93 5.44
N MET A 227 -7.48 18.10 5.51
CA MET A 227 -7.60 16.69 5.84
C MET A 227 -8.14 16.47 7.26
N ARG A 228 -7.70 17.28 8.25
CA ARG A 228 -8.26 17.26 9.60
C ARG A 228 -9.74 17.64 9.63
N ALA A 229 -10.13 18.64 8.87
CA ALA A 229 -11.53 19.04 8.73
C ALA A 229 -12.36 17.92 8.09
N LEU A 230 -11.93 17.41 6.94
CA LEU A 230 -12.63 16.34 6.22
C LEU A 230 -12.75 15.05 7.03
N ARG A 231 -11.70 14.65 7.76
CA ARG A 231 -11.70 13.52 8.69
C ARG A 231 -12.81 13.62 9.74
N ASN A 232 -13.09 14.84 10.19
CA ASN A 232 -14.03 15.16 11.26
C ASN A 232 -15.29 15.86 10.75
N GLN A 233 -15.98 15.24 9.80
CA GLN A 233 -17.28 15.69 9.27
C GLN A 233 -17.26 17.08 8.65
N GLY A 234 -16.11 17.57 8.17
CA GLY A 234 -15.98 18.88 7.52
C GLY A 234 -15.89 20.07 8.46
N ARG A 235 -15.62 19.85 9.74
CA ARG A 235 -15.45 20.91 10.73
C ARG A 235 -14.04 21.53 10.59
N ALA A 236 -14.01 22.76 10.09
CA ALA A 236 -12.77 23.52 9.92
C ALA A 236 -12.26 24.12 11.25
N PRO A 237 -10.96 24.45 11.34
CA PRO A 237 -10.45 25.25 12.47
C PRO A 237 -11.24 26.57 12.60
N GLY A 238 -11.70 26.86 13.81
CA GLY A 238 -12.50 28.07 14.10
C GLY A 238 -14.01 27.92 13.93
N ASP A 239 -14.51 26.81 13.37
CA ASP A 239 -15.93 26.52 13.30
C ASP A 239 -16.55 26.39 14.70
N THR A 240 -17.79 26.86 14.83
CA THR A 240 -18.59 26.61 16.05
C THR A 240 -18.99 25.13 16.12
N TRP A 241 -19.49 24.68 17.28
CA TRP A 241 -19.81 23.28 17.53
C TRP A 241 -20.71 22.62 16.48
N LEU A 242 -21.67 23.35 15.91
CA LEU A 242 -22.61 22.86 14.90
C LEU A 242 -22.32 23.37 13.48
N GLN A 243 -21.21 24.04 13.25
CA GLN A 243 -20.82 24.53 11.94
C GLN A 243 -19.93 23.48 11.26
N HIS A 244 -20.16 23.27 9.99
CA HIS A 244 -19.39 22.36 9.12
C HIS A 244 -19.09 23.08 7.81
N THR A 245 -17.87 23.60 7.66
CA THR A 245 -17.47 24.40 6.49
C THR A 245 -17.34 23.52 5.24
N PHE A 246 -16.98 22.24 5.38
CA PHE A 246 -16.79 21.33 4.27
C PHE A 246 -17.76 20.14 4.31
N LEU A 247 -18.01 19.55 3.14
CA LEU A 247 -18.61 18.22 3.06
C LEU A 247 -17.55 17.19 3.46
N GLY A 248 -17.57 16.75 4.72
CA GLY A 248 -16.57 15.87 5.28
C GLY A 248 -17.09 14.46 5.56
N TYR A 249 -16.21 13.65 6.13
CA TYR A 249 -16.41 12.22 6.39
C TYR A 249 -16.28 11.92 7.88
N ASN A 250 -16.65 10.73 8.29
CA ASN A 250 -16.35 10.21 9.62
C ASN A 250 -15.19 9.22 9.55
N TYR A 251 -13.97 9.75 9.39
CA TYR A 251 -12.74 8.98 9.21
C TYR A 251 -11.81 9.06 10.43
N ARG A 252 -12.36 9.43 11.59
CA ARG A 252 -11.59 9.53 12.84
C ARG A 252 -11.09 8.16 13.28
N LEU A 253 -9.82 8.10 13.71
CA LEU A 253 -9.30 7.00 14.51
C LEU A 253 -9.75 7.20 15.97
N ASP A 254 -10.16 6.13 16.63
CA ASP A 254 -10.53 6.16 18.04
C ASP A 254 -9.30 6.12 18.95
N GLU A 255 -9.49 6.46 20.25
CA GLU A 255 -8.39 6.54 21.22
C GLU A 255 -7.81 5.18 21.60
N MET A 256 -8.59 4.12 21.56
CA MET A 256 -8.11 2.75 21.88
C MET A 256 -7.18 2.26 20.80
N SER A 257 -7.56 2.44 19.53
CA SER A 257 -6.73 2.15 18.36
C SER A 257 -5.47 3.00 18.36
N ALA A 258 -5.57 4.29 18.65
CA ALA A 258 -4.42 5.19 18.76
C ALA A 258 -3.46 4.79 19.89
N ALA A 259 -3.97 4.36 21.05
CA ALA A 259 -3.15 3.89 22.18
C ALA A 259 -2.40 2.60 21.84
N LEU A 260 -3.06 1.67 21.15
CA LEU A 260 -2.42 0.44 20.65
C LEU A 260 -1.29 0.79 19.67
N GLY A 261 -1.58 1.66 18.69
CA GLY A 261 -0.58 2.11 17.71
C GLY A 261 0.62 2.80 18.36
N LEU A 262 0.37 3.68 19.32
CA LEU A 262 1.42 4.39 20.06
C LEU A 262 2.34 3.44 20.84
N SER A 263 1.76 2.46 21.54
CA SER A 263 2.52 1.43 22.26
C SER A 263 3.43 0.62 21.31
N GLN A 264 2.96 0.30 20.11
CA GLN A 264 3.78 -0.40 19.12
C GLN A 264 4.85 0.50 18.49
N MET A 265 4.60 1.80 18.33
CA MET A 265 5.60 2.75 17.85
C MET A 265 6.81 2.84 18.78
N GLU A 266 6.63 2.74 20.10
CA GLU A 266 7.72 2.74 21.08
C GLU A 266 8.73 1.60 20.87
N ARG A 267 8.31 0.52 20.19
CA ARG A 267 9.15 -0.64 19.87
C ARG A 267 9.23 -0.96 18.38
N LEU A 268 8.91 0.01 17.53
CA LEU A 268 8.86 -0.17 16.06
C LEU A 268 10.15 -0.82 15.53
N GLU A 269 11.31 -0.32 15.94
CA GLU A 269 12.59 -0.85 15.48
C GLU A 269 12.75 -2.35 15.80
N THR A 270 12.34 -2.78 16.98
CA THR A 270 12.35 -4.21 17.35
C THR A 270 11.40 -5.03 16.46
N LEU A 271 10.23 -4.48 16.13
CA LEU A 271 9.25 -5.14 15.25
C LEU A 271 9.80 -5.30 13.82
N LEU A 272 10.45 -4.27 13.31
CA LEU A 272 11.08 -4.30 11.99
C LEU A 272 12.26 -5.28 11.95
N GLN A 273 13.15 -5.28 12.94
CA GLN A 273 14.26 -6.23 13.04
C GLN A 273 13.80 -7.69 13.07
N LYS A 274 12.71 -8.01 13.79
CA LYS A 274 12.13 -9.35 13.78
C LYS A 274 11.65 -9.77 12.38
N ARG A 275 11.05 -8.84 11.62
CA ARG A 275 10.63 -9.10 10.24
C ARG A 275 11.81 -9.28 9.30
N ASP A 276 12.86 -8.47 9.45
CA ASP A 276 14.12 -8.63 8.71
C ASP A 276 14.74 -10.01 8.96
N GLN A 277 14.73 -10.46 10.20
CA GLN A 277 15.26 -11.79 10.56
C GLN A 277 14.48 -12.91 9.87
N VAL A 278 13.15 -12.86 9.90
CA VAL A 278 12.30 -13.87 9.22
C VAL A 278 12.50 -13.83 7.70
N ALA A 279 12.61 -12.64 7.11
CA ALA A 279 12.92 -12.48 5.68
C ALA A 279 14.29 -13.08 5.33
N GLY A 280 15.27 -12.87 6.21
CA GLY A 280 16.62 -13.45 6.07
C GLY A 280 16.59 -14.99 6.08
N TRP A 281 15.82 -15.61 6.96
CA TRP A 281 15.64 -17.06 6.99
C TRP A 281 15.01 -17.58 5.69
N TYR A 282 13.95 -16.94 5.20
CA TYR A 282 13.34 -17.28 3.91
C TYR A 282 14.35 -17.18 2.77
N ALA A 283 15.07 -16.07 2.68
CA ALA A 283 16.08 -15.86 1.64
C ALA A 283 17.18 -16.94 1.67
N GLN A 284 17.61 -17.37 2.87
CA GLN A 284 18.61 -18.42 3.05
C GLN A 284 18.11 -19.79 2.56
N HIS A 285 16.88 -20.16 2.92
CA HIS A 285 16.37 -21.51 2.64
C HIS A 285 15.80 -21.65 1.23
N LEU A 286 15.21 -20.60 0.67
CA LEU A 286 14.63 -20.61 -0.69
C LEU A 286 15.69 -20.61 -1.79
N ARG A 287 16.93 -20.15 -1.53
CA ARG A 287 18.05 -20.19 -2.50
C ARG A 287 18.36 -21.58 -3.08
N LYS A 288 17.88 -22.63 -2.42
CA LYS A 288 18.11 -24.02 -2.84
C LYS A 288 17.03 -24.56 -3.77
N ILE A 289 16.00 -23.78 -4.06
CA ILE A 289 14.85 -24.14 -4.89
C ILE A 289 14.94 -23.29 -6.16
N GLU A 290 15.38 -23.91 -7.28
CA GLU A 290 15.68 -23.20 -8.52
C GLU A 290 14.44 -22.55 -9.13
N GLU A 291 13.26 -23.16 -8.94
CA GLU A 291 11.98 -22.70 -9.47
C GLU A 291 11.39 -21.52 -8.68
N ILE A 292 12.06 -21.06 -7.63
CA ILE A 292 11.58 -19.96 -6.80
C ILE A 292 12.53 -18.76 -6.89
N THR A 293 11.98 -17.62 -7.26
CA THR A 293 12.67 -16.33 -7.19
C THR A 293 12.20 -15.59 -5.92
N PRO A 294 13.09 -15.38 -4.94
CA PRO A 294 12.81 -14.53 -3.78
C PRO A 294 12.61 -13.06 -4.18
N PRO A 295 12.06 -12.20 -3.28
CA PRO A 295 11.99 -10.76 -3.51
C PRO A 295 13.32 -10.17 -3.91
N GLN A 296 13.33 -9.32 -4.94
CA GLN A 296 14.53 -8.64 -5.44
C GLN A 296 14.53 -7.20 -4.91
N LEU A 297 15.67 -6.77 -4.39
CA LEU A 297 15.84 -5.44 -3.83
C LEU A 297 16.71 -4.59 -4.76
N VAL A 298 16.32 -3.32 -4.93
CA VAL A 298 17.11 -2.35 -5.71
C VAL A 298 17.99 -1.50 -4.80
N GLU A 299 19.10 -0.99 -5.33
CA GLU A 299 20.12 -0.23 -4.56
C GLU A 299 19.53 1.05 -3.93
N THR A 300 18.50 1.63 -4.53
CA THR A 300 17.82 2.81 -3.99
C THR A 300 17.04 2.52 -2.70
N THR A 301 16.67 1.26 -2.47
CA THR A 301 16.00 0.84 -1.22
C THR A 301 17.07 0.54 -0.17
N THR A 302 17.34 1.49 0.70
CA THR A 302 18.35 1.32 1.77
C THR A 302 17.80 0.53 2.96
N ARG A 303 16.48 0.48 3.11
CA ARG A 303 15.77 -0.38 4.06
C ARG A 303 14.44 -0.82 3.49
N VAL A 304 14.21 -2.12 3.44
CA VAL A 304 12.88 -2.69 3.12
C VAL A 304 12.05 -2.76 4.38
N SER A 305 10.80 -2.38 4.28
CA SER A 305 9.83 -2.62 5.34
C SER A 305 9.02 -3.88 5.02
N TRP A 306 9.49 -5.02 5.48
CA TRP A 306 8.85 -6.30 5.18
C TRP A 306 7.40 -6.38 5.71
N PHE A 307 6.45 -6.09 4.84
CA PHE A 307 5.02 -6.26 5.09
C PHE A 307 4.60 -7.71 4.90
N VAL A 308 5.04 -8.31 3.80
CA VAL A 308 4.82 -9.70 3.38
C VAL A 308 6.12 -10.25 2.80
N TYR A 309 6.19 -11.56 2.61
CA TYR A 309 7.26 -12.19 1.85
C TYR A 309 6.64 -12.85 0.62
N VAL A 310 6.83 -12.24 -0.55
CA VAL A 310 6.22 -12.67 -1.82
C VAL A 310 7.30 -13.27 -2.69
N ILE A 311 7.14 -14.55 -3.03
CA ILE A 311 7.99 -15.24 -4.01
C ILE A 311 7.37 -15.18 -5.39
N LYS A 312 8.19 -15.31 -6.42
CA LYS A 312 7.76 -15.54 -7.79
C LYS A 312 8.15 -16.95 -8.20
N VAL A 313 7.18 -17.74 -8.64
CA VAL A 313 7.43 -19.10 -9.14
C VAL A 313 7.85 -19.07 -10.62
N ASP A 314 8.64 -20.05 -11.06
CA ASP A 314 9.02 -20.19 -12.45
C ASP A 314 7.79 -20.40 -13.35
N GLN A 315 7.92 -20.02 -14.64
CA GLN A 315 6.82 -20.14 -15.60
C GLN A 315 6.41 -21.59 -15.89
N SER A 316 7.29 -22.55 -15.63
CA SER A 316 6.98 -23.97 -15.77
C SER A 316 6.06 -24.51 -14.68
N ILE A 317 5.87 -23.75 -13.57
CA ILE A 317 5.08 -24.16 -12.41
C ILE A 317 3.70 -23.51 -12.45
N ASP A 318 2.65 -24.31 -12.38
CA ASP A 318 1.30 -23.81 -12.11
C ASP A 318 1.21 -23.32 -10.66
N ARG A 319 1.26 -21.97 -10.48
CA ARG A 319 1.22 -21.31 -9.17
C ARG A 319 -0.06 -21.64 -8.39
N ASP A 320 -1.19 -21.76 -9.05
CA ASP A 320 -2.47 -22.01 -8.38
C ASP A 320 -2.52 -23.45 -7.87
N ARG A 321 -2.01 -24.41 -8.67
CA ARG A 321 -1.85 -25.79 -8.23
C ARG A 321 -0.87 -25.93 -7.08
N LEU A 322 0.27 -25.24 -7.13
CA LEU A 322 1.22 -25.17 -6.02
C LEU A 322 0.54 -24.62 -4.75
N ALA A 323 -0.23 -23.55 -4.88
CA ALA A 323 -0.95 -22.95 -3.75
C ALA A 323 -2.01 -23.90 -3.15
N GLU A 324 -2.69 -24.71 -3.95
CA GLU A 324 -3.63 -25.73 -3.48
C GLU A 324 -2.90 -26.80 -2.65
N ILE A 325 -1.83 -27.38 -3.19
CA ILE A 325 -1.03 -28.43 -2.50
C ILE A 325 -0.51 -27.89 -1.15
N LEU A 326 0.03 -26.67 -1.14
CA LEU A 326 0.51 -26.04 0.11
C LEU A 326 -0.62 -25.88 1.14
N LYS A 327 -1.81 -25.43 0.72
CA LYS A 327 -2.98 -25.31 1.60
C LYS A 327 -3.44 -26.65 2.13
N GLU A 328 -3.46 -27.71 1.32
CA GLU A 328 -3.77 -29.09 1.73
C GLU A 328 -2.78 -29.59 2.80
N ASN A 329 -1.50 -29.20 2.68
CA ASN A 329 -0.44 -29.50 3.64
C ASN A 329 -0.44 -28.57 4.87
N GLY A 330 -1.45 -27.69 5.01
CA GLY A 330 -1.60 -26.80 6.15
C GLY A 330 -0.72 -25.54 6.11
N ILE A 331 -0.16 -25.20 4.94
CA ILE A 331 0.60 -23.97 4.70
C ILE A 331 -0.31 -22.95 4.03
N PRO A 332 -0.79 -21.93 4.75
CA PRO A 332 -1.62 -20.88 4.15
C PRO A 332 -0.77 -19.99 3.25
N VAL A 333 -1.18 -19.87 2.00
CA VAL A 333 -0.54 -18.98 1.01
C VAL A 333 -1.60 -18.18 0.26
N ARG A 334 -1.22 -17.06 -0.35
CA ARG A 334 -2.14 -16.19 -1.11
C ARG A 334 -1.47 -15.63 -2.36
N PRO A 335 -2.16 -15.61 -3.52
CA PRO A 335 -1.68 -14.86 -4.68
C PRO A 335 -1.68 -13.35 -4.34
N TYR A 336 -0.57 -12.66 -4.63
CA TYR A 336 -0.40 -11.22 -4.50
C TYR A 336 0.31 -10.66 -5.73
N PHE A 337 -0.34 -9.72 -6.47
CA PHE A 337 -1.70 -9.28 -6.36
C PHE A 337 -2.51 -9.81 -7.55
N ALA A 338 -3.84 -9.98 -7.37
CA ALA A 338 -4.72 -10.07 -8.52
C ALA A 338 -4.73 -8.70 -9.23
N PRO A 339 -4.43 -8.61 -10.55
CA PRO A 339 -4.34 -7.34 -11.26
C PRO A 339 -5.61 -6.50 -11.13
N ILE A 340 -5.47 -5.21 -10.75
CA ILE A 340 -6.61 -4.33 -10.50
C ILE A 340 -7.45 -4.13 -11.76
N HIS A 341 -6.82 -3.97 -12.91
CA HIS A 341 -7.51 -3.76 -14.18
C HIS A 341 -8.41 -4.94 -14.59
N LEU A 342 -8.14 -6.16 -14.08
CA LEU A 342 -8.96 -7.35 -14.32
C LEU A 342 -10.04 -7.59 -13.26
N GLN A 343 -10.17 -6.72 -12.27
CA GLN A 343 -11.29 -6.81 -11.34
C GLN A 343 -12.61 -6.59 -12.08
N PRO A 344 -13.68 -7.34 -11.77
CA PRO A 344 -14.94 -7.30 -12.54
C PRO A 344 -15.49 -5.88 -12.75
N TYR A 345 -15.49 -5.06 -11.68
CA TYR A 345 -15.99 -3.68 -11.78
C TYR A 345 -15.08 -2.78 -12.64
N MET A 346 -13.75 -3.02 -12.69
CA MET A 346 -12.83 -2.26 -13.54
C MET A 346 -13.02 -2.63 -15.02
N VAL A 347 -13.20 -3.91 -15.31
CA VAL A 347 -13.55 -4.40 -16.67
C VAL A 347 -14.87 -3.79 -17.11
N GLU A 348 -15.90 -3.79 -16.25
CA GLU A 348 -17.20 -3.20 -16.56
C GLU A 348 -17.12 -1.69 -16.81
N MET A 349 -16.45 -0.96 -15.92
CA MET A 349 -16.39 0.52 -15.97
C MET A 349 -15.48 1.05 -17.08
N PHE A 350 -14.33 0.42 -17.31
CA PHE A 350 -13.25 0.97 -18.13
C PHE A 350 -12.90 0.14 -19.36
N GLY A 351 -13.42 -1.09 -19.47
CA GLY A 351 -13.24 -1.96 -20.64
C GLY A 351 -11.86 -2.57 -20.76
N TYR A 352 -11.11 -2.67 -19.65
CA TYR A 352 -9.83 -3.37 -19.63
C TYR A 352 -9.96 -4.85 -19.97
N GLN A 353 -8.90 -5.44 -20.50
CA GLN A 353 -8.86 -6.82 -20.96
C GLN A 353 -7.52 -7.47 -20.57
N PRO A 354 -7.47 -8.83 -20.50
CA PRO A 354 -6.20 -9.54 -20.42
C PRO A 354 -5.26 -9.14 -21.57
N GLY A 355 -3.99 -8.93 -21.26
CA GLY A 355 -2.95 -8.46 -22.17
C GLY A 355 -2.75 -6.95 -22.19
N ASP A 356 -3.58 -6.15 -21.50
CA ASP A 356 -3.41 -4.71 -21.44
C ASP A 356 -2.17 -4.29 -20.59
N PHE A 357 -1.78 -5.10 -19.58
CA PHE A 357 -0.62 -4.86 -18.71
C PHE A 357 0.16 -6.17 -18.49
N PRO A 358 0.99 -6.57 -19.48
CA PRO A 358 1.59 -7.91 -19.52
C PRO A 358 2.54 -8.19 -18.35
N VAL A 359 3.28 -7.20 -17.83
CA VAL A 359 4.18 -7.41 -16.70
C VAL A 359 3.38 -7.59 -15.40
N THR A 360 2.38 -6.75 -15.17
CA THR A 360 1.44 -6.91 -14.05
C THR A 360 0.75 -8.27 -14.06
N GLU A 361 0.31 -8.73 -15.23
CA GLU A 361 -0.38 -10.00 -15.38
C GLU A 361 0.57 -11.19 -15.14
N ASP A 362 1.81 -11.13 -15.65
CA ASP A 362 2.84 -12.14 -15.36
C ASP A 362 3.13 -12.22 -13.86
N LEU A 363 3.37 -11.07 -13.20
CA LEU A 363 3.56 -11.02 -11.76
C LEU A 363 2.34 -11.54 -10.99
N GLY A 364 1.13 -11.14 -11.40
CA GLY A 364 -0.12 -11.60 -10.79
C GLY A 364 -0.32 -13.12 -10.89
N ASN A 365 0.10 -13.72 -12.00
CA ASN A 365 -0.01 -15.16 -12.24
C ASN A 365 1.04 -15.98 -11.50
N ARG A 366 2.23 -15.42 -11.23
CA ARG A 366 3.37 -16.16 -10.66
C ARG A 366 3.70 -15.81 -9.23
N SER A 367 3.20 -14.70 -8.69
CA SER A 367 3.51 -14.28 -7.32
C SER A 367 2.67 -15.03 -6.28
N LEU A 368 3.33 -15.41 -5.19
CA LEU A 368 2.73 -16.12 -4.07
C LEU A 368 3.27 -15.59 -2.74
N ALA A 369 2.39 -15.02 -1.92
CA ALA A 369 2.74 -14.60 -0.57
C ALA A 369 2.80 -15.81 0.36
N LEU A 370 3.92 -15.96 1.04
CA LEU A 370 4.16 -16.99 2.04
C LEU A 370 3.67 -16.53 3.42
N PRO A 371 3.48 -17.46 4.37
CA PRO A 371 3.27 -17.13 5.78
C PRO A 371 4.37 -16.19 6.27
N PHE A 372 3.98 -15.02 6.81
CA PHE A 372 4.97 -14.03 7.21
C PHE A 372 4.50 -13.15 8.38
N SER A 373 5.28 -13.13 9.45
CA SER A 373 5.16 -12.18 10.56
C SER A 373 6.44 -12.18 11.38
N GLY A 374 6.71 -11.10 12.12
CA GLY A 374 7.87 -11.02 13.03
C GLY A 374 7.82 -11.99 14.23
N THR A 375 6.74 -12.76 14.38
CA THR A 375 6.60 -13.76 15.45
C THR A 375 6.94 -15.18 14.99
N MET A 376 7.27 -15.40 13.72
CA MET A 376 7.67 -16.71 13.21
C MET A 376 9.03 -17.15 13.75
N THR A 377 9.18 -18.46 13.96
CA THR A 377 10.46 -19.07 14.30
C THR A 377 11.19 -19.56 13.04
N GLU A 378 12.50 -19.78 13.15
CA GLU A 378 13.28 -20.36 12.05
C GLU A 378 12.79 -21.74 11.65
N GLU A 379 12.38 -22.58 12.64
CA GLU A 379 11.82 -23.92 12.38
C GLU A 379 10.53 -23.85 11.55
N GLU A 380 9.67 -22.85 11.81
CA GLU A 380 8.46 -22.64 11.00
C GLU A 380 8.81 -22.25 9.57
N VAL A 381 9.80 -21.37 9.37
CA VAL A 381 10.29 -20.98 8.03
C VAL A 381 10.89 -22.17 7.29
N VAL A 382 11.77 -22.94 7.95
CA VAL A 382 12.36 -24.17 7.37
C VAL A 382 11.28 -25.14 6.93
N PHE A 383 10.27 -25.36 7.78
CA PHE A 383 9.15 -26.24 7.47
C PHE A 383 8.38 -25.75 6.24
N VAL A 384 8.07 -24.45 6.14
CA VAL A 384 7.41 -23.87 4.97
C VAL A 384 8.24 -24.08 3.70
N CYS A 385 9.55 -23.82 3.75
CA CYS A 385 10.44 -24.00 2.59
C CYS A 385 10.53 -25.47 2.14
N GLN A 386 10.57 -26.41 3.08
CA GLN A 386 10.53 -27.84 2.78
C GLN A 386 9.22 -28.23 2.08
N GLN A 387 8.08 -27.75 2.58
CA GLN A 387 6.79 -28.02 1.99
C GLN A 387 6.66 -27.42 0.56
N ILE A 388 7.28 -26.26 0.30
CA ILE A 388 7.35 -25.68 -1.05
C ILE A 388 8.13 -26.61 -1.99
N ALA A 389 9.32 -27.08 -1.60
CA ALA A 389 10.12 -27.98 -2.42
C ALA A 389 9.39 -29.31 -2.73
N GLU A 390 8.75 -29.91 -1.72
CA GLU A 390 7.96 -31.13 -1.88
C GLU A 390 6.75 -30.93 -2.80
N ALA A 391 6.06 -29.77 -2.67
CA ALA A 391 4.90 -29.45 -3.48
C ALA A 391 5.26 -29.20 -4.95
N ILE A 392 6.42 -28.59 -5.25
CA ILE A 392 6.92 -28.41 -6.64
C ILE A 392 7.16 -29.78 -7.29
N ILE A 393 7.89 -30.69 -6.62
CA ILE A 393 8.13 -32.06 -7.13
C ILE A 393 6.80 -32.81 -7.37
N SER A 394 5.80 -32.54 -6.56
CA SER A 394 4.48 -33.17 -6.70
C SER A 394 3.67 -32.58 -7.85
N ALA A 395 3.80 -31.27 -8.10
CA ALA A 395 3.13 -30.59 -9.20
C ALA A 395 3.68 -31.06 -10.57
N GLU A 396 5.00 -31.23 -10.69
CA GLU A 396 5.65 -31.72 -11.92
C GLU A 396 5.25 -33.14 -12.33
N LYS A 397 4.98 -34.03 -11.36
CA LYS A 397 4.58 -35.42 -11.64
C LYS A 397 3.17 -35.58 -12.18
N HIS A 398 2.37 -34.54 -12.15
CA HIS A 398 0.96 -34.54 -12.58
C HIS A 398 0.70 -33.63 -13.80
N SER A 399 1.75 -32.98 -14.34
CA SER A 399 1.76 -32.26 -15.63
C SER A 399 2.15 -33.17 -16.77
#